data_eca97f1b8404dd404c1a099f9627ba25
#
_entry.id   eca97f1b8404dd404c1a099f9627ba25
#
_cell.length_a   1.000
_cell.length_b   1.000
_cell.length_c   1.000
_cell.angle_alpha   90.00
_cell.angle_beta   90.00
_cell.angle_gamma   90.00
#
_symmetry.space_group_name_H-M   'P 1'
#
loop_
_entity.id
_entity.type
_entity.pdbx_description
1 polymer ?
#
loop_
_entity_poly.entity_id
_entity_poly.type
_entity_poly.pdbx_seq_one_letter_code
_entity_poly.pdbx_strand_id
1 'polypeptide(L)'
;MLGYSYLCRMNTFNKVLRSSLLLAVIVLVLFFGLYIAYSTNAQIQPKDYYKYTMIICCFILVPLFAGFSFFTTLSVSRAKAKIATTYEELLTFKDAFKIGFYTMFIAGVISLAVIFIFFNTSGEWAQDALRNGILDTFMGNMDAEQAKVIEQSRKEPEIMKVNLFSFKYFFGLLSMFLSFYMAVSAIFAQFLKKRVY
;
A
#
# COMPACT_ATOMS: atom_id res chain seq x y z
N MET A 1 21.14 1.72 33.61
CA MET A 1 21.25 1.74 32.14
C MET A 1 20.14 0.97 31.41
N LEU A 2 19.65 -0.17 31.90
CA LEU A 2 18.57 -0.98 31.26
C LEU A 2 17.23 -0.25 31.08
N GLY A 3 16.80 0.58 32.02
CA GLY A 3 15.52 1.29 31.96
C GLY A 3 15.42 2.37 30.85
N TYR A 4 16.53 3.02 30.53
CA TYR A 4 16.55 4.08 29.48
C TYR A 4 16.45 3.52 28.09
N SER A 5 17.07 2.39 27.83
CA SER A 5 16.96 1.65 26.55
C SER A 5 15.54 1.15 26.30
N TYR A 6 14.83 0.74 27.34
CA TYR A 6 13.46 0.24 27.26
C TYR A 6 12.46 1.37 26.93
N LEU A 7 12.58 2.51 27.61
CA LEU A 7 11.73 3.69 27.37
C LEU A 7 11.92 4.27 25.94
N CYS A 8 13.16 4.32 25.48
CA CYS A 8 13.44 4.78 24.11
C CYS A 8 12.87 3.85 23.04
N ARG A 9 12.91 2.54 23.27
CA ARG A 9 12.35 1.52 22.38
C ARG A 9 10.82 1.57 22.35
N MET A 10 10.18 1.78 23.49
CA MET A 10 8.72 1.91 23.59
C MET A 10 8.21 3.17 22.90
N ASN A 11 8.92 4.30 23.00
CA ASN A 11 8.57 5.54 22.33
C ASN A 11 8.72 5.43 20.78
N THR A 12 9.74 4.71 20.32
CA THR A 12 9.93 4.42 18.88
C THR A 12 8.80 3.56 18.33
N PHE A 13 8.41 2.50 19.03
CA PHE A 13 7.31 1.63 18.63
C PHE A 13 5.98 2.40 18.54
N ASN A 14 5.67 3.23 19.53
CA ASN A 14 4.47 4.05 19.53
C ASN A 14 4.44 5.05 18.36
N LYS A 15 5.57 5.62 17.97
CA LYS A 15 5.67 6.48 16.77
C LYS A 15 5.40 5.70 15.50
N VAL A 16 6.00 4.51 15.34
CA VAL A 16 5.76 3.63 14.19
C VAL A 16 4.28 3.28 14.10
N LEU A 17 3.69 2.84 15.22
CA LEU A 17 2.28 2.44 15.25
C LEU A 17 1.34 3.60 14.89
N ARG A 18 1.56 4.78 15.46
CA ARG A 18 0.76 5.98 15.13
C ARG A 18 0.88 6.34 13.64
N SER A 19 2.08 6.36 13.09
CA SER A 19 2.29 6.65 11.67
C SER A 19 1.63 5.61 10.78
N SER A 20 1.72 4.32 11.14
CA SER A 20 1.10 3.23 10.40
C SER A 20 -0.42 3.32 10.40
N LEU A 21 -1.02 3.59 11.56
CA LEU A 21 -2.48 3.73 11.69
C LEU A 21 -2.98 4.95 10.91
N LEU A 22 -2.29 6.08 11.00
CA LEU A 22 -2.65 7.27 10.24
C LEU A 22 -2.56 7.01 8.73
N LEU A 23 -1.51 6.34 8.27
CA LEU A 23 -1.34 5.95 6.87
C LEU A 23 -2.47 5.00 6.43
N ALA A 24 -2.81 3.99 7.24
CA ALA A 24 -3.90 3.08 6.95
C ALA A 24 -5.25 3.81 6.80
N VAL A 25 -5.54 4.74 7.72
CA VAL A 25 -6.77 5.57 7.64
C VAL A 25 -6.80 6.38 6.35
N ILE A 26 -5.70 7.04 5.98
CA ILE A 26 -5.64 7.83 4.74
C ILE A 26 -5.89 6.94 3.51
N VAL A 27 -5.27 5.75 3.46
CA VAL A 27 -5.46 4.79 2.36
C VAL A 27 -6.93 4.37 2.26
N LEU A 28 -7.56 4.04 3.39
CA LEU A 28 -8.97 3.62 3.42
C LEU A 28 -9.91 4.77 3.04
N VAL A 29 -9.64 6.00 3.50
CA VAL A 29 -10.43 7.18 3.10
C VAL A 29 -10.32 7.42 1.59
N LEU A 30 -9.14 7.30 1.00
CA LEU A 30 -8.96 7.43 -0.45
C LEU A 30 -9.70 6.31 -1.20
N PHE A 31 -9.59 5.08 -0.73
CA PHE A 31 -10.26 3.94 -1.35
C PHE A 31 -11.79 4.04 -1.30
N PHE A 32 -12.35 4.23 -0.10
CA PHE A 32 -13.80 4.33 0.06
C PHE A 32 -14.36 5.64 -0.52
N GLY A 33 -13.60 6.74 -0.44
CA GLY A 33 -13.99 7.99 -1.09
C GLY A 33 -14.13 7.84 -2.60
N LEU A 34 -13.17 7.16 -3.23
CA LEU A 34 -13.25 6.85 -4.67
C LEU A 34 -14.43 5.91 -4.96
N TYR A 35 -14.59 4.84 -4.18
CA TYR A 35 -15.71 3.91 -4.34
C TYR A 35 -17.08 4.62 -4.26
N ILE A 36 -17.29 5.43 -3.22
CA ILE A 36 -18.55 6.15 -3.04
C ILE A 36 -18.78 7.14 -4.20
N ALA A 37 -17.77 7.92 -4.58
CA ALA A 37 -17.89 8.90 -5.66
C ALA A 37 -18.33 8.26 -6.99
N TYR A 38 -17.89 7.02 -7.25
CA TYR A 38 -18.19 6.34 -8.51
C TYR A 38 -19.40 5.39 -8.44
N SER A 39 -19.65 4.75 -7.30
CA SER A 39 -20.79 3.85 -7.14
C SER A 39 -22.14 4.57 -7.04
N THR A 40 -22.13 5.81 -6.54
CA THR A 40 -23.36 6.62 -6.38
C THR A 40 -23.74 7.41 -7.64
N ASN A 41 -22.83 7.56 -8.60
CA ASN A 41 -23.06 8.37 -9.78
C ASN A 41 -23.31 7.49 -11.02
N ALA A 42 -24.58 7.27 -11.34
CA ALA A 42 -25.01 6.42 -12.46
C ALA A 42 -24.53 6.88 -13.85
N GLN A 43 -24.03 8.11 -13.99
CA GLN A 43 -23.54 8.64 -15.27
C GLN A 43 -22.07 8.27 -15.54
N ILE A 44 -21.34 7.79 -14.51
CA ILE A 44 -19.91 7.46 -14.62
C ILE A 44 -19.75 6.02 -15.07
N GLN A 45 -18.94 5.81 -16.11
CA GLN A 45 -18.70 4.46 -16.64
C GLN A 45 -17.76 3.66 -15.71
N PRO A 46 -17.98 2.35 -15.54
CA PRO A 46 -17.09 1.49 -14.72
C PRO A 46 -15.61 1.54 -15.10
N LYS A 47 -15.31 1.75 -16.40
CA LYS A 47 -13.91 1.89 -16.87
C LYS A 47 -13.19 3.11 -16.28
N ASP A 48 -13.91 4.18 -15.95
CA ASP A 48 -13.33 5.37 -15.34
C ASP A 48 -12.92 5.09 -13.90
N TYR A 49 -13.71 4.29 -13.16
CA TYR A 49 -13.33 3.82 -11.82
C TYR A 49 -11.99 3.06 -11.84
N TYR A 50 -11.82 2.13 -12.79
CA TYR A 50 -10.56 1.41 -12.96
C TYR A 50 -9.39 2.36 -13.24
N LYS A 51 -9.56 3.28 -14.21
CA LYS A 51 -8.54 4.26 -14.59
C LYS A 51 -8.09 5.12 -13.40
N TYR A 52 -9.03 5.70 -12.66
CA TYR A 52 -8.71 6.53 -11.51
C TYR A 52 -8.15 5.72 -10.34
N THR A 53 -8.61 4.49 -10.13
CA THR A 53 -8.01 3.58 -9.15
C THR A 53 -6.53 3.34 -9.45
N MET A 54 -6.18 3.08 -10.72
CA MET A 54 -4.79 2.89 -11.13
C MET A 54 -3.95 4.17 -10.96
N ILE A 55 -4.49 5.33 -11.30
CA ILE A 55 -3.81 6.61 -11.10
C ILE A 55 -3.55 6.83 -9.61
N ILE A 56 -4.54 6.63 -8.75
CA ILE A 56 -4.38 6.80 -7.30
C ILE A 56 -3.38 5.79 -6.73
N CYS A 57 -3.45 4.52 -7.15
CA CYS A 57 -2.49 3.51 -6.69
C CYS A 57 -1.05 3.87 -7.05
N CYS A 58 -0.78 4.23 -8.30
CA CYS A 58 0.58 4.47 -8.77
C CYS A 58 1.14 5.83 -8.33
N PHE A 59 0.35 6.89 -8.43
CA PHE A 59 0.85 8.27 -8.26
C PHE A 59 0.57 8.87 -6.88
N ILE A 60 -0.34 8.30 -6.11
CA ILE A 60 -0.66 8.80 -4.76
C ILE A 60 -0.23 7.79 -3.70
N LEU A 61 -0.68 6.52 -3.76
CA LEU A 61 -0.41 5.56 -2.70
C LEU A 61 1.07 5.19 -2.61
N VAL A 62 1.75 4.95 -3.73
CA VAL A 62 3.18 4.60 -3.73
C VAL A 62 4.04 5.70 -3.09
N PRO A 63 3.96 6.98 -3.51
CA PRO A 63 4.66 8.07 -2.83
C PRO A 63 4.22 8.28 -1.38
N LEU A 64 2.95 8.06 -1.06
CA LEU A 64 2.42 8.21 0.29
C LEU A 64 3.07 7.20 1.25
N PHE A 65 3.11 5.91 0.88
CA PHE A 65 3.77 4.87 1.66
C PHE A 65 5.26 5.16 1.85
N ALA A 66 5.95 5.51 0.78
CA ALA A 66 7.36 5.88 0.82
C ALA A 66 7.60 7.11 1.70
N GLY A 67 6.78 8.15 1.57
CA GLY A 67 6.85 9.38 2.37
C GLY A 67 6.66 9.12 3.86
N PHE A 68 5.63 8.36 4.24
CA PHE A 68 5.40 8.01 5.65
C PHE A 68 6.56 7.19 6.25
N SER A 69 7.08 6.22 5.49
CA SER A 69 8.26 5.45 5.89
C SER A 69 9.47 6.38 6.12
N PHE A 70 9.75 7.26 5.17
CA PHE A 70 10.85 8.21 5.25
C PHE A 70 10.71 9.16 6.44
N PHE A 71 9.57 9.85 6.57
CA PHE A 71 9.36 10.83 7.65
C PHE A 71 9.33 10.20 9.04
N THR A 72 8.78 8.99 9.18
CA THR A 72 8.81 8.27 10.45
C THR A 72 10.24 7.92 10.83
N THR A 73 11.02 7.36 9.89
CA THR A 73 12.43 7.01 10.12
C THR A 73 13.27 8.25 10.40
N LEU A 74 13.06 9.34 9.66
CA LEU A 74 13.74 10.63 9.87
C LEU A 74 13.42 11.23 11.26
N SER A 75 12.16 11.17 11.68
CA SER A 75 11.73 11.67 13.00
C SER A 75 12.41 10.90 14.14
N VAL A 76 12.55 9.58 14.00
CA VAL A 76 13.25 8.76 14.99
C VAL A 76 14.75 9.00 14.92
N SER A 77 15.33 9.13 13.73
CA SER A 77 16.75 9.45 13.56
C SER A 77 17.13 10.77 14.24
N ARG A 78 16.33 11.82 14.00
CA ARG A 78 16.54 13.13 14.67
C ARG A 78 16.37 13.06 16.19
N ALA A 79 15.40 12.30 16.68
CA ALA A 79 15.19 12.13 18.12
C ALA A 79 16.37 11.39 18.77
N LYS A 80 16.89 10.36 18.13
CA LYS A 80 18.08 9.65 18.62
C LYS A 80 19.33 10.54 18.58
N ALA A 81 19.55 11.29 17.50
CA ALA A 81 20.70 12.17 17.37
C ALA A 81 20.78 13.27 18.45
N LYS A 82 19.61 13.74 18.94
CA LYS A 82 19.56 14.76 20.02
C LYS A 82 20.02 14.24 21.38
N ILE A 83 19.95 12.93 21.64
CA ILE A 83 20.26 12.32 22.92
C ILE A 83 21.54 11.47 22.87
N ALA A 84 22.06 11.23 21.67
CA ALA A 84 23.25 10.44 21.46
C ALA A 84 24.49 11.22 21.93
N THR A 85 25.29 10.62 22.77
CA THR A 85 26.58 11.14 23.23
C THR A 85 27.72 10.58 22.39
N THR A 86 27.54 9.42 21.80
CA THR A 86 28.52 8.74 20.96
C THR A 86 27.94 8.40 19.58
N TYR A 87 28.83 8.25 18.60
CA TYR A 87 28.44 7.88 17.23
C TYR A 87 27.74 6.50 17.16
N GLU A 88 28.02 5.60 18.11
CA GLU A 88 27.41 4.27 18.17
C GLU A 88 25.97 4.29 18.64
N GLU A 89 25.55 5.34 19.37
CA GLU A 89 24.17 5.52 19.83
C GLU A 89 23.23 6.05 18.75
N LEU A 90 23.79 6.51 17.63
CA LEU A 90 23.00 6.95 16.48
C LEU A 90 22.22 5.80 15.86
N LEU A 91 21.21 6.16 15.05
CA LEU A 91 20.35 5.18 14.39
C LEU A 91 21.15 4.26 13.47
N THR A 92 21.14 2.96 13.75
CA THR A 92 21.79 1.95 12.90
C THR A 92 20.99 1.69 11.62
N PHE A 93 21.64 1.12 10.59
CA PHE A 93 20.95 0.68 9.37
C PHE A 93 19.79 -0.28 9.69
N LYS A 94 20.06 -1.28 10.56
CA LYS A 94 19.07 -2.30 10.95
C LYS A 94 17.83 -1.69 11.62
N ASP A 95 18.04 -0.71 12.50
CA ASP A 95 16.93 -0.04 13.19
C ASP A 95 16.15 0.87 12.22
N ALA A 96 16.86 1.63 11.38
CA ALA A 96 16.23 2.47 10.35
C ALA A 96 15.38 1.64 9.38
N PHE A 97 15.92 0.51 8.91
CA PHE A 97 15.20 -0.44 8.06
C PHE A 97 13.93 -0.95 8.71
N LYS A 98 14.04 -1.42 9.98
CA LYS A 98 12.87 -1.92 10.73
C LYS A 98 11.79 -0.85 10.89
N ILE A 99 12.16 0.37 11.22
CA ILE A 99 11.20 1.47 11.40
C ILE A 99 10.46 1.74 10.10
N GLY A 100 11.18 1.91 9.00
CA GLY A 100 10.58 2.15 7.69
C GLY A 100 9.70 1.00 7.22
N PHE A 101 10.21 -0.23 7.33
CA PHE A 101 9.49 -1.43 6.93
C PHE A 101 8.21 -1.64 7.75
N TYR A 102 8.28 -1.60 9.08
CA TYR A 102 7.09 -1.80 9.92
C TYR A 102 6.05 -0.68 9.74
N THR A 103 6.47 0.55 9.46
CA THR A 103 5.53 1.64 9.17
C THR A 103 4.67 1.31 7.94
N MET A 104 5.27 0.84 6.85
CA MET A 104 4.54 0.46 5.64
C MET A 104 3.81 -0.87 5.81
N PHE A 105 4.45 -1.86 6.43
CA PHE A 105 3.89 -3.21 6.60
C PHE A 105 2.59 -3.21 7.40
N ILE A 106 2.59 -2.58 8.58
CA ILE A 106 1.38 -2.52 9.42
C ILE A 106 0.25 -1.78 8.70
N ALA A 107 0.55 -0.63 8.09
CA ALA A 107 -0.44 0.12 7.32
C ALA A 107 -0.97 -0.68 6.13
N GLY A 108 -0.09 -1.33 5.38
CA GLY A 108 -0.44 -2.13 4.22
C GLY A 108 -1.29 -3.35 4.57
N VAL A 109 -0.93 -4.09 5.63
CA VAL A 109 -1.70 -5.26 6.08
C VAL A 109 -3.10 -4.85 6.55
N ILE A 110 -3.21 -3.79 7.35
CA ILE A 110 -4.53 -3.30 7.82
C ILE A 110 -5.38 -2.86 6.63
N SER A 111 -4.85 -2.02 5.75
CA SER A 111 -5.59 -1.51 4.60
C SER A 111 -6.00 -2.63 3.65
N LEU A 112 -5.08 -3.53 3.34
CA LEU A 112 -5.33 -4.65 2.43
C LEU A 112 -6.37 -5.62 3.02
N ALA A 113 -6.32 -5.90 4.33
CA ALA A 113 -7.30 -6.76 4.99
C ALA A 113 -8.72 -6.15 4.95
N VAL A 114 -8.86 -4.85 5.23
CA VAL A 114 -10.15 -4.17 5.16
C VAL A 114 -10.70 -4.15 3.72
N ILE A 115 -9.85 -3.83 2.75
CA ILE A 115 -10.22 -3.84 1.33
C ILE A 115 -10.60 -5.24 0.87
N PHE A 116 -9.86 -6.27 1.30
CA PHE A 116 -10.18 -7.67 1.00
C PHE A 116 -11.56 -8.08 1.55
N ILE A 117 -11.84 -7.76 2.82
CA ILE A 117 -13.15 -8.03 3.43
C ILE A 117 -14.24 -7.30 2.64
N PHE A 118 -14.05 -6.02 2.33
CA PHE A 118 -15.02 -5.23 1.57
C PHE A 118 -15.34 -5.86 0.21
N PHE A 119 -14.33 -6.25 -0.55
CA PHE A 119 -14.54 -6.88 -1.86
C PHE A 119 -15.26 -8.22 -1.78
N ASN A 120 -15.09 -8.97 -0.69
CA ASN A 120 -15.76 -10.26 -0.50
C ASN A 120 -17.15 -10.16 0.16
N THR A 121 -17.58 -8.97 0.59
CA THR A 121 -18.88 -8.78 1.26
C THR A 121 -19.83 -7.83 0.52
N SER A 122 -19.32 -6.70 0.07
CA SER A 122 -20.16 -5.61 -0.46
C SER A 122 -19.60 -4.93 -1.72
N GLY A 123 -18.44 -5.39 -2.20
CA GLY A 123 -17.70 -4.75 -3.28
C GLY A 123 -17.95 -5.33 -4.68
N GLU A 124 -19.06 -6.04 -4.93
CA GLU A 124 -19.34 -6.69 -6.24
C GLU A 124 -19.25 -5.70 -7.41
N TRP A 125 -19.91 -4.56 -7.30
CA TRP A 125 -19.85 -3.52 -8.34
C TRP A 125 -18.40 -3.07 -8.62
N ALA A 126 -17.61 -2.86 -7.57
CA ALA A 126 -16.21 -2.43 -7.72
C ALA A 126 -15.34 -3.53 -8.31
N GLN A 127 -15.58 -4.81 -7.95
CA GLN A 127 -14.90 -5.95 -8.59
C GLN A 127 -15.20 -6.01 -10.08
N ASP A 128 -16.47 -5.88 -10.47
CA ASP A 128 -16.89 -5.92 -11.86
C ASP A 128 -16.31 -4.74 -12.66
N ALA A 129 -16.30 -3.56 -12.07
CA ALA A 129 -15.72 -2.37 -12.67
C ALA A 129 -14.20 -2.54 -12.91
N LEU A 130 -13.47 -3.06 -11.92
CA LEU A 130 -12.02 -3.33 -12.05
C LEU A 130 -11.74 -4.43 -13.08
N ARG A 131 -12.50 -5.53 -13.05
CA ARG A 131 -12.37 -6.62 -14.04
C ARG A 131 -12.59 -6.13 -15.45
N ASN A 132 -13.70 -5.43 -15.68
CA ASN A 132 -14.03 -4.90 -16.99
C ASN A 132 -12.99 -3.88 -17.46
N GLY A 133 -12.53 -3.00 -16.58
CA GLY A 133 -11.48 -2.03 -16.90
C GLY A 133 -10.15 -2.67 -17.28
N ILE A 134 -9.75 -3.76 -16.59
CA ILE A 134 -8.57 -4.54 -16.95
C ILE A 134 -8.74 -5.14 -18.35
N LEU A 135 -9.87 -5.82 -18.61
CA LEU A 135 -10.15 -6.45 -19.90
C LEU A 135 -10.15 -5.42 -21.03
N ASP A 136 -10.83 -4.29 -20.84
CA ASP A 136 -10.89 -3.21 -21.84
C ASP A 136 -9.50 -2.62 -22.14
N THR A 137 -8.63 -2.52 -21.12
CA THR A 137 -7.27 -2.03 -21.30
C THR A 137 -6.41 -3.03 -22.09
N PHE A 138 -6.58 -4.33 -21.83
CA PHE A 138 -5.89 -5.36 -22.60
C PHE A 138 -6.39 -5.40 -24.03
N MET A 139 -7.73 -5.36 -24.28
CA MET A 139 -8.30 -5.36 -25.62
C MET A 139 -7.85 -4.16 -26.48
N GLY A 140 -7.71 -2.99 -25.85
CA GLY A 140 -7.26 -1.77 -26.56
C GLY A 140 -5.81 -1.83 -27.06
N ASN A 141 -5.01 -2.79 -26.57
CA ASN A 141 -3.60 -2.97 -26.94
C ASN A 141 -3.35 -4.24 -27.78
N MET A 142 -4.40 -4.95 -28.21
CA MET A 142 -4.31 -6.22 -28.92
C MET A 142 -4.83 -6.12 -30.34
N ASP A 143 -4.39 -7.05 -31.20
CA ASP A 143 -4.91 -7.20 -32.55
C ASP A 143 -6.37 -7.65 -32.56
N ALA A 144 -7.10 -7.34 -33.62
CA ALA A 144 -8.54 -7.58 -33.75
C ALA A 144 -8.96 -9.06 -33.55
N GLU A 145 -8.09 -10.01 -33.86
CA GLU A 145 -8.35 -11.44 -33.63
C GLU A 145 -8.25 -11.80 -32.14
N GLN A 146 -7.24 -11.30 -31.44
CA GLN A 146 -7.04 -11.51 -30.00
C GLN A 146 -8.15 -10.83 -29.19
N ALA A 147 -8.56 -9.64 -29.59
CA ALA A 147 -9.69 -8.93 -28.99
C ALA A 147 -10.99 -9.74 -29.05
N LYS A 148 -11.27 -10.43 -30.18
CA LYS A 148 -12.44 -11.31 -30.34
C LYS A 148 -12.39 -12.52 -29.40
N VAL A 149 -11.22 -13.10 -29.15
CA VAL A 149 -11.06 -14.24 -28.22
C VAL A 149 -11.37 -13.80 -26.79
N ILE A 150 -10.89 -12.62 -26.38
CA ILE A 150 -11.20 -12.06 -25.05
C ILE A 150 -12.68 -11.72 -24.93
N GLU A 151 -13.29 -11.18 -25.98
CA GLU A 151 -14.72 -10.88 -25.98
C GLU A 151 -15.58 -12.14 -25.93
N GLN A 152 -15.15 -13.25 -26.54
CA GLN A 152 -15.77 -14.56 -26.37
C GLN A 152 -15.59 -15.10 -24.96
N SER A 153 -14.38 -15.02 -24.41
CA SER A 153 -14.08 -15.41 -23.02
C SER A 153 -14.88 -14.58 -22.00
N ARG A 154 -15.20 -13.33 -22.31
CA ARG A 154 -16.07 -12.46 -21.48
C ARG A 154 -17.51 -13.01 -21.38
N LYS A 155 -17.96 -13.78 -22.36
CA LYS A 155 -19.29 -14.45 -22.36
C LYS A 155 -19.30 -15.77 -21.61
N GLU A 156 -18.12 -16.31 -21.28
CA GLU A 156 -18.02 -17.56 -20.52
C GLU A 156 -18.27 -17.29 -19.03
N PRO A 157 -19.26 -17.96 -18.42
CA PRO A 157 -19.65 -17.73 -17.02
C PRO A 157 -18.56 -18.10 -16.03
N GLU A 158 -17.59 -18.93 -16.40
CA GLU A 158 -16.48 -19.31 -15.54
C GLU A 158 -15.44 -18.19 -15.38
N ILE A 159 -15.16 -17.44 -16.44
CA ILE A 159 -14.20 -16.31 -16.40
C ILE A 159 -14.79 -15.13 -15.65
N MET A 160 -16.08 -14.88 -15.80
CA MET A 160 -16.81 -13.83 -15.07
C MET A 160 -16.95 -14.13 -13.56
N LYS A 161 -16.77 -15.39 -13.14
CA LYS A 161 -16.80 -15.80 -11.72
C LYS A 161 -15.43 -15.71 -11.03
N VAL A 162 -14.35 -15.37 -11.76
CA VAL A 162 -13.02 -15.25 -11.13
C VAL A 162 -13.06 -14.08 -10.15
N ASN A 163 -13.01 -14.41 -8.85
CA ASN A 163 -12.87 -13.43 -7.81
C ASN A 163 -11.42 -12.89 -7.80
N LEU A 164 -11.24 -11.64 -8.28
CA LEU A 164 -9.95 -10.95 -8.29
C LEU A 164 -9.36 -10.79 -6.88
N PHE A 165 -10.18 -10.87 -5.86
CA PHE A 165 -9.82 -10.78 -4.45
C PHE A 165 -9.95 -12.11 -3.74
N SER A 166 -9.69 -13.24 -4.43
CA SER A 166 -9.53 -14.55 -3.80
C SER A 166 -8.26 -14.59 -2.94
N PHE A 167 -8.20 -15.54 -2.00
CA PHE A 167 -7.01 -15.73 -1.15
C PHE A 167 -5.71 -15.85 -1.94
N LYS A 168 -5.73 -16.53 -3.08
CA LYS A 168 -4.56 -16.71 -3.96
C LYS A 168 -4.01 -15.37 -4.44
N TYR A 169 -4.88 -14.50 -4.94
CA TYR A 169 -4.49 -13.17 -5.43
C TYR A 169 -4.13 -12.23 -4.28
N PHE A 170 -4.81 -12.33 -3.14
CA PHE A 170 -4.48 -11.58 -1.93
C PHE A 170 -3.04 -11.83 -1.49
N PHE A 171 -2.61 -13.10 -1.39
CA PHE A 171 -1.23 -13.41 -1.02
C PHE A 171 -0.22 -12.99 -2.10
N GLY A 172 -0.59 -13.07 -3.37
CA GLY A 172 0.23 -12.54 -4.46
C GLY A 172 0.48 -11.04 -4.35
N LEU A 173 -0.58 -10.26 -4.13
CA LEU A 173 -0.50 -8.82 -3.90
C LEU A 173 0.31 -8.48 -2.64
N LEU A 174 0.05 -9.18 -1.54
CA LEU A 174 0.81 -8.99 -0.29
C LEU A 174 2.30 -9.23 -0.51
N SER A 175 2.67 -10.27 -1.24
CA SER A 175 4.07 -10.59 -1.56
C SER A 175 4.74 -9.49 -2.39
N MET A 176 4.02 -8.96 -3.38
CA MET A 176 4.49 -7.84 -4.20
C MET A 176 4.71 -6.58 -3.35
N PHE A 177 3.77 -6.23 -2.49
CA PHE A 177 3.91 -5.08 -1.59
C PHE A 177 5.04 -5.27 -0.57
N LEU A 178 5.24 -6.48 -0.04
CA LEU A 178 6.36 -6.78 0.86
C LEU A 178 7.71 -6.51 0.18
N SER A 179 7.87 -6.94 -1.06
CA SER A 179 9.09 -6.68 -1.83
C SER A 179 9.35 -5.19 -2.01
N PHE A 180 8.30 -4.42 -2.34
CA PHE A 180 8.37 -2.97 -2.44
C PHE A 180 8.74 -2.33 -1.08
N TYR A 181 8.11 -2.74 0.03
CA TYR A 181 8.40 -2.21 1.36
C TYR A 181 9.84 -2.49 1.79
N MET A 182 10.38 -3.68 1.49
CA MET A 182 11.77 -4.02 1.76
C MET A 182 12.72 -3.12 0.97
N ALA A 183 12.50 -2.94 -0.34
CA ALA A 183 13.35 -2.13 -1.19
C ALA A 183 13.38 -0.65 -0.75
N VAL A 184 12.21 -0.05 -0.54
CA VAL A 184 12.10 1.34 -0.09
C VAL A 184 12.71 1.56 1.28
N SER A 185 12.47 0.64 2.23
CA SER A 185 13.04 0.72 3.58
C SER A 185 14.56 0.58 3.58
N ALA A 186 15.13 -0.26 2.72
CA ALA A 186 16.58 -0.41 2.59
C ALA A 186 17.22 0.87 2.06
N ILE A 187 16.62 1.49 1.03
CA ILE A 187 17.08 2.76 0.47
C ILE A 187 17.08 3.84 1.56
N PHE A 188 15.97 4.04 2.26
CA PHE A 188 15.88 5.09 3.29
C PHE A 188 16.77 4.81 4.49
N ALA A 189 16.92 3.54 4.90
CA ALA A 189 17.83 3.15 5.96
C ALA A 189 19.29 3.50 5.62
N GLN A 190 19.68 3.33 4.36
CA GLN A 190 21.02 3.70 3.90
C GLN A 190 21.27 5.21 4.00
N PHE A 191 20.27 6.03 3.67
CA PHE A 191 20.38 7.49 3.75
C PHE A 191 20.31 8.05 5.18
N LEU A 192 19.57 7.39 6.08
CA LEU A 192 19.26 7.92 7.41
C LEU A 192 20.10 7.30 8.54
N LYS A 193 20.89 6.25 8.26
CA LYS A 193 21.79 5.65 9.24
C LYS A 193 22.85 6.64 9.69
N LYS A 194 23.12 6.66 10.99
CA LYS A 194 24.26 7.39 11.62
C LYS A 194 24.38 8.86 11.19
N ARG A 195 23.25 9.54 10.90
CA ARG A 195 23.26 10.98 10.61
C ARG A 195 23.34 11.80 11.89
N VAL A 196 24.26 12.75 11.87
CA VAL A 196 24.36 13.87 12.83
C VAL A 196 23.58 15.03 12.20
N TYR A 197 22.71 15.69 12.97
CA TYR A 197 21.90 16.82 12.54
C TYR A 197 22.26 18.09 13.29
#